data_b05e0a9f8b3b48317f2c70c5ac02ea34
#
_entry.id   b05e0a9f8b3b48317f2c70c5ac02ea34
#
_cell.length_a   1.000
_cell.length_b   1.000
_cell.length_c   1.000
_cell.angle_alpha   90.00
_cell.angle_beta   90.00
_cell.angle_gamma   90.00
#
_symmetry.space_group_name_H-M   'P 1'
#
loop_
_entity.id
_entity.type
_entity.pdbx_description
1 polymer ?
#
loop_
_entity_poly.entity_id
_entity_poly.type
_entity_poly.pdbx_seq_one_letter_code
_entity_poly.pdbx_strand_id
1 'polypeptide(L)'
;MYGNRNTTRKENGTIADNGCGKMADFTPAVLKGIAKMGISHVWYTGVIRHATQTDYSQYGIPRQHPAVVKGKAGSPYAIADYYDIDPDLAVDVKLRMQEFEQLVQRTHDAGLKVIIDFVPNHVARQYKSVCKPRGVKDLGETDNAMMGFDPQNNFYYCPGQRFMPYFDLYGGEPEPYLEEPAKATGNDHFDNAPGQNDWYETVKLNYGVDYYAGRVGYFDPMPNTWKKMTDILLFWAKKGVDGFRCDMAEMVPAEFWAYATKVVKSKYKQLVFIGEVYNPGEYRHYLASGFDWLYDKVGMYDTMRAVICHHAPASAISHAWQATDDIRDHMLYFLENHDEQRVASDFFAASGWKGVPGMIASLLMQQNPFMLYAGEEYGERGMDREGFSGNDGRTTIFDYWSVDTLCRAAQKKLTADEEALFDIHQKTMLLARQEKAVTDGVFFDLMYVNGHLERQYAFLRYAEGELLLVVTNFEDRDVVTDVNIPAHAFDYLGIKEKKVIGTDLLTKEKLAMSLRKDGSVRMEIKARSGRVWKIKI
;
A
#
# COMPACT_ATOMS: atom_id res chain seq x y z
N MET A 1 -12.03 8.64 -3.38
CA MET A 1 -13.04 7.65 -2.96
C MET A 1 -13.48 7.85 -1.52
N TYR A 2 -12.57 7.88 -0.55
CA TYR A 2 -12.93 8.19 0.83
C TYR A 2 -13.62 9.56 0.93
N GLY A 3 -14.72 9.66 1.66
CA GLY A 3 -15.53 10.86 1.78
C GLY A 3 -16.54 11.10 0.65
N ASN A 4 -16.38 10.48 -0.50
CA ASN A 4 -17.37 10.58 -1.57
C ASN A 4 -18.69 9.89 -1.15
N ARG A 5 -19.73 10.69 -0.96
CA ARG A 5 -21.07 10.22 -0.55
C ARG A 5 -22.08 10.20 -1.71
N ASN A 6 -21.63 10.52 -2.92
CA ASN A 6 -22.46 10.43 -4.10
C ASN A 6 -22.67 8.95 -4.43
N THR A 7 -23.91 8.51 -4.49
CA THR A 7 -24.29 7.14 -4.84
C THR A 7 -24.49 6.91 -6.34
N THR A 8 -24.37 7.95 -7.15
CA THR A 8 -24.38 7.82 -8.61
C THR A 8 -23.10 7.12 -9.05
N ARG A 9 -23.26 6.08 -9.86
CA ARG A 9 -22.18 5.27 -10.41
C ARG A 9 -22.36 5.11 -11.89
N LYS A 10 -21.97 6.14 -12.61
CA LYS A 10 -22.00 6.16 -14.06
C LYS A 10 -20.65 5.65 -14.56
N GLU A 11 -20.64 4.56 -15.30
CA GLU A 11 -19.45 4.08 -15.99
C GLU A 11 -18.87 5.21 -16.86
N ASN A 12 -17.56 5.49 -16.73
CA ASN A 12 -16.90 6.64 -17.36
C ASN A 12 -17.51 8.02 -17.01
N GLY A 13 -18.14 8.12 -15.83
CA GLY A 13 -18.74 9.36 -15.34
C GLY A 13 -17.69 10.41 -14.99
N THR A 14 -18.06 11.68 -15.19
CA THR A 14 -17.24 12.83 -14.78
C THR A 14 -17.30 13.04 -13.27
N ILE A 15 -16.46 13.93 -12.74
CA ILE A 15 -16.53 14.36 -11.33
C ILE A 15 -17.91 14.95 -11.00
N ALA A 16 -18.58 15.60 -11.95
CA ALA A 16 -19.94 16.13 -11.77
C ALA A 16 -21.00 15.03 -11.70
N ASP A 17 -20.80 13.91 -12.43
CA ASP A 17 -21.70 12.74 -12.38
C ASP A 17 -21.54 11.97 -11.06
N ASN A 18 -20.31 11.57 -10.72
CA ASN A 18 -20.03 10.56 -9.69
C ASN A 18 -19.50 11.16 -8.39
N GLY A 19 -19.07 12.42 -8.40
CA GLY A 19 -18.49 13.08 -7.24
C GLY A 19 -17.04 12.64 -6.95
N CYS A 20 -16.44 13.31 -6.00
CA CYS A 20 -15.10 12.99 -5.49
C CYS A 20 -15.03 13.33 -3.99
N GLY A 21 -14.36 12.50 -3.20
CA GLY A 21 -14.03 12.83 -1.81
C GLY A 21 -13.05 14.00 -1.73
N LYS A 22 -13.11 14.74 -0.64
CA LYS A 22 -12.29 15.93 -0.41
C LYS A 22 -11.36 15.74 0.78
N MET A 23 -10.25 16.45 0.79
CA MET A 23 -9.37 16.51 1.97
C MET A 23 -10.12 16.96 3.23
N ALA A 24 -11.15 17.79 3.07
CA ALA A 24 -12.01 18.24 4.16
C ALA A 24 -12.90 17.13 4.76
N ASP A 25 -13.13 16.03 4.05
CA ASP A 25 -13.90 14.89 4.57
C ASP A 25 -13.17 14.15 5.68
N PHE A 26 -11.85 14.26 5.76
CA PHE A 26 -11.05 13.81 6.90
C PHE A 26 -11.19 14.80 8.07
N THR A 27 -12.38 14.82 8.66
CA THR A 27 -12.67 15.66 9.82
C THR A 27 -11.91 15.17 11.05
N PRO A 28 -11.75 16.03 12.11
CA PRO A 28 -11.17 15.58 13.38
C PRO A 28 -11.87 14.36 13.99
N ALA A 29 -13.19 14.22 13.81
CA ALA A 29 -13.95 13.06 14.29
C ALA A 29 -13.59 11.78 13.53
N VAL A 30 -13.48 11.85 12.21
CA VAL A 30 -13.05 10.72 11.35
C VAL A 30 -11.65 10.29 11.72
N LEU A 31 -10.70 11.21 11.80
CA LEU A 31 -9.29 10.90 12.13
C LEU A 31 -9.14 10.29 13.53
N LYS A 32 -9.87 10.80 14.51
CA LYS A 32 -9.94 10.19 15.85
C LYS A 32 -10.56 8.79 15.82
N GLY A 33 -11.54 8.55 14.94
CA GLY A 33 -12.09 7.21 14.69
C GLY A 33 -11.03 6.25 14.18
N ILE A 34 -10.25 6.67 13.17
CA ILE A 34 -9.14 5.90 12.60
C ILE A 34 -8.08 5.59 13.68
N ALA A 35 -7.69 6.59 14.48
CA ALA A 35 -6.75 6.38 15.58
C ALA A 35 -7.26 5.36 16.62
N LYS A 36 -8.57 5.38 16.93
CA LYS A 36 -9.20 4.41 17.86
C LYS A 36 -9.23 2.98 17.32
N MET A 37 -9.08 2.78 16.03
CA MET A 37 -8.92 1.44 15.45
C MET A 37 -7.54 0.82 15.74
N GLY A 38 -6.61 1.57 16.32
CA GLY A 38 -5.23 1.12 16.53
C GLY A 38 -4.27 1.53 15.39
N ILE A 39 -4.74 2.29 14.41
CA ILE A 39 -3.93 2.83 13.31
C ILE A 39 -2.94 3.87 13.85
N SER A 40 -1.74 3.90 13.31
CA SER A 40 -0.68 4.85 13.65
C SER A 40 -0.36 5.84 12.52
N HIS A 41 -0.54 5.42 11.27
CA HIS A 41 -0.25 6.19 10.07
C HIS A 41 -1.43 6.16 9.11
N VAL A 42 -1.66 7.24 8.40
CA VAL A 42 -2.60 7.29 7.28
C VAL A 42 -1.81 7.57 6.01
N TRP A 43 -1.90 6.67 5.05
CA TRP A 43 -1.38 6.89 3.71
C TRP A 43 -2.49 7.48 2.84
N TYR A 44 -2.32 8.74 2.48
CA TYR A 44 -3.19 9.47 1.56
C TYR A 44 -2.71 9.27 0.11
N THR A 45 -3.40 8.40 -0.63
CA THR A 45 -3.09 8.09 -2.02
C THR A 45 -3.54 9.20 -2.96
N GLY A 46 -2.71 9.53 -3.96
CA GLY A 46 -3.06 10.43 -5.06
C GLY A 46 -3.20 11.90 -4.69
N VAL A 47 -2.53 12.37 -3.63
CA VAL A 47 -2.60 13.79 -3.22
C VAL A 47 -1.76 14.73 -4.10
N ILE A 48 -0.63 14.26 -4.65
CA ILE A 48 0.19 15.03 -5.59
C ILE A 48 -0.54 15.12 -6.93
N ARG A 49 -0.55 16.30 -7.55
CA ARG A 49 -1.29 16.55 -8.79
C ARG A 49 -0.90 15.58 -9.89
N HIS A 50 -1.84 14.78 -10.35
CA HIS A 50 -1.73 13.85 -11.46
C HIS A 50 -2.56 14.30 -12.67
N ALA A 51 -2.40 13.60 -13.80
CA ALA A 51 -3.17 13.88 -15.00
C ALA A 51 -4.63 13.44 -14.80
N THR A 52 -5.58 14.33 -15.05
CA THR A 52 -7.04 14.11 -15.03
C THR A 52 -7.69 14.66 -16.28
N GLN A 53 -8.86 14.12 -16.66
CA GLN A 53 -9.66 14.68 -17.74
C GLN A 53 -10.51 15.89 -17.30
N THR A 54 -10.60 16.18 -16.00
CA THR A 54 -11.30 17.36 -15.50
C THR A 54 -10.50 18.61 -15.83
N ASP A 55 -11.19 19.62 -16.39
CA ASP A 55 -10.57 20.87 -16.84
C ASP A 55 -10.46 21.88 -15.70
N TYR A 56 -9.24 22.22 -15.35
CA TYR A 56 -8.91 23.25 -14.36
C TYR A 56 -8.15 24.45 -14.97
N SER A 57 -8.23 24.65 -16.29
CA SER A 57 -7.52 25.73 -17.00
C SER A 57 -7.86 27.12 -16.47
N GLN A 58 -9.10 27.34 -16.00
CA GLN A 58 -9.51 28.59 -15.34
C GLN A 58 -8.71 28.91 -14.07
N TYR A 59 -8.01 27.94 -13.49
CA TYR A 59 -7.11 28.11 -12.34
C TYR A 59 -5.64 28.15 -12.74
N GLY A 60 -5.33 28.23 -14.04
CA GLY A 60 -3.97 28.22 -14.56
C GLY A 60 -3.31 26.82 -14.60
N ILE A 61 -4.08 25.76 -14.40
CA ILE A 61 -3.62 24.38 -14.50
C ILE A 61 -3.77 23.90 -15.94
N PRO A 62 -2.69 23.45 -16.62
CA PRO A 62 -2.78 22.99 -18.00
C PRO A 62 -3.73 21.79 -18.14
N ARG A 63 -4.60 21.84 -19.14
CA ARG A 63 -5.48 20.73 -19.50
C ARG A 63 -4.65 19.56 -20.01
N GLN A 64 -5.01 18.34 -19.61
CA GLN A 64 -4.42 17.11 -20.11
C GLN A 64 -5.23 16.58 -21.30
N HIS A 65 -4.54 16.04 -22.30
CA HIS A 65 -5.22 15.46 -23.47
C HIS A 65 -5.81 14.09 -23.10
N PRO A 66 -7.13 13.85 -23.33
CA PRO A 66 -7.80 12.62 -22.89
C PRO A 66 -7.19 11.32 -23.42
N ALA A 67 -6.57 11.33 -24.62
CA ALA A 67 -5.93 10.15 -25.21
C ALA A 67 -4.75 9.62 -24.39
N VAL A 68 -4.17 10.42 -23.48
CA VAL A 68 -3.05 10.03 -22.61
C VAL A 68 -3.39 10.16 -21.13
N VAL A 69 -4.67 9.93 -20.79
CA VAL A 69 -5.20 9.87 -19.41
C VAL A 69 -6.06 8.62 -19.28
N LYS A 70 -5.72 7.73 -18.35
CA LYS A 70 -6.53 6.54 -18.05
C LYS A 70 -7.75 6.89 -17.22
N GLY A 71 -8.95 6.49 -17.65
CA GLY A 71 -10.20 6.83 -17.01
C GLY A 71 -10.50 8.33 -16.99
N LYS A 72 -11.49 8.77 -16.21
CA LYS A 72 -11.86 10.19 -16.10
C LYS A 72 -11.08 10.92 -15.00
N ALA A 73 -10.82 10.25 -13.88
CA ALA A 73 -10.04 10.81 -12.79
C ALA A 73 -8.52 10.77 -13.08
N GLY A 74 -8.09 9.90 -14.00
CA GLY A 74 -6.68 9.68 -14.31
C GLY A 74 -6.00 8.73 -13.32
N SER A 75 -4.78 8.31 -13.66
CA SER A 75 -3.97 7.52 -12.74
C SER A 75 -3.37 8.42 -11.67
N PRO A 76 -3.55 8.13 -10.37
CA PRO A 76 -2.85 8.84 -9.29
C PRO A 76 -1.33 8.73 -9.37
N TYR A 77 -0.82 7.83 -10.22
CA TYR A 77 0.61 7.61 -10.48
C TYR A 77 1.12 8.30 -11.75
N ALA A 78 0.26 8.91 -12.56
CA ALA A 78 0.67 9.76 -13.68
C ALA A 78 0.84 11.22 -13.22
N ILE A 79 1.90 11.50 -12.47
CA ILE A 79 2.15 12.81 -11.85
C ILE A 79 2.30 13.88 -12.92
N ALA A 80 1.51 14.94 -12.84
CA ALA A 80 1.52 16.09 -13.74
C ALA A 80 2.26 17.32 -13.17
N ASP A 81 2.38 17.40 -11.83
CA ASP A 81 3.18 18.40 -11.13
C ASP A 81 3.55 17.92 -9.73
N TYR A 82 4.84 17.70 -9.48
CA TYR A 82 5.32 17.24 -8.16
C TYR A 82 5.20 18.28 -7.05
N TYR A 83 5.00 19.57 -7.38
CA TYR A 83 4.95 20.65 -6.40
C TYR A 83 3.52 21.14 -6.12
N ASP A 84 2.52 20.39 -6.59
CA ASP A 84 1.12 20.78 -6.51
C ASP A 84 0.25 19.66 -5.93
N ILE A 85 -0.90 20.04 -5.39
CA ILE A 85 -1.95 19.14 -4.91
C ILE A 85 -2.98 18.92 -6.00
N ASP A 86 -3.51 17.70 -6.06
CA ASP A 86 -4.59 17.38 -7.00
C ASP A 86 -5.84 18.24 -6.73
N PRO A 87 -6.30 19.01 -7.74
CA PRO A 87 -7.43 19.91 -7.57
C PRO A 87 -8.75 19.19 -7.30
N ASP A 88 -8.90 17.93 -7.73
CA ASP A 88 -10.10 17.13 -7.46
C ASP A 88 -10.35 16.96 -5.95
N LEU A 89 -9.28 16.97 -5.15
CA LEU A 89 -9.34 16.72 -3.71
C LEU A 89 -9.62 17.97 -2.87
N ALA A 90 -9.56 19.15 -3.48
CA ALA A 90 -9.80 20.41 -2.79
C ALA A 90 -11.28 20.83 -2.84
N VAL A 91 -11.74 21.51 -1.79
CA VAL A 91 -13.02 22.23 -1.80
C VAL A 91 -12.88 23.53 -2.59
N ASP A 92 -11.78 24.27 -2.34
CA ASP A 92 -11.38 25.43 -3.14
C ASP A 92 -10.06 25.14 -3.85
N VAL A 93 -10.12 25.00 -5.17
CA VAL A 93 -8.95 24.71 -6.01
C VAL A 93 -7.81 25.71 -5.82
N LYS A 94 -8.11 26.99 -5.53
CA LYS A 94 -7.09 28.02 -5.28
C LYS A 94 -6.35 27.80 -3.97
N LEU A 95 -7.00 27.17 -3.01
CA LEU A 95 -6.47 26.92 -1.66
C LEU A 95 -5.98 25.49 -1.48
N ARG A 96 -5.92 24.65 -2.52
CA ARG A 96 -5.62 23.22 -2.45
C ARG A 96 -4.37 22.86 -1.62
N MET A 97 -3.29 23.63 -1.77
CA MET A 97 -2.08 23.40 -0.96
C MET A 97 -2.32 23.72 0.52
N GLN A 98 -3.06 24.79 0.82
CA GLN A 98 -3.41 25.15 2.19
C GLN A 98 -4.35 24.10 2.81
N GLU A 99 -5.31 23.58 2.04
CA GLU A 99 -6.19 22.51 2.49
C GLU A 99 -5.41 21.22 2.83
N PHE A 100 -4.37 20.92 2.04
CA PHE A 100 -3.47 19.82 2.34
C PHE A 100 -2.67 20.04 3.63
N GLU A 101 -2.07 21.20 3.81
CA GLU A 101 -1.35 21.54 5.06
C GLU A 101 -2.28 21.45 6.28
N GLN A 102 -3.54 21.86 6.14
CA GLN A 102 -4.56 21.69 7.16
C GLN A 102 -4.92 20.22 7.40
N LEU A 103 -4.95 19.38 6.36
CA LEU A 103 -5.14 17.94 6.51
C LEU A 103 -4.00 17.31 7.30
N VAL A 104 -2.75 17.65 6.98
CA VAL A 104 -1.57 17.19 7.73
C VAL A 104 -1.70 17.55 9.20
N GLN A 105 -2.01 18.81 9.50
CA GLN A 105 -2.18 19.27 10.87
C GLN A 105 -3.31 18.53 11.62
N ARG A 106 -4.49 18.39 11.00
CA ARG A 106 -5.61 17.65 11.61
C ARG A 106 -5.27 16.17 11.86
N THR A 107 -4.47 15.57 10.99
CA THR A 107 -4.01 14.18 11.17
C THR A 107 -3.08 14.07 12.37
N HIS A 108 -2.12 14.99 12.51
CA HIS A 108 -1.25 15.06 13.67
C HIS A 108 -2.01 15.34 14.98
N ASP A 109 -2.99 16.23 14.95
CA ASP A 109 -3.85 16.55 16.13
C ASP A 109 -4.66 15.33 16.59
N ALA A 110 -4.90 14.37 15.70
CA ALA A 110 -5.55 13.09 16.04
C ALA A 110 -4.56 12.04 16.56
N GLY A 111 -3.26 12.35 16.63
CA GLY A 111 -2.20 11.42 17.04
C GLY A 111 -1.77 10.44 15.95
N LEU A 112 -2.08 10.74 14.70
CA LEU A 112 -1.73 9.96 13.52
C LEU A 112 -0.56 10.61 12.77
N LYS A 113 0.16 9.83 11.99
CA LYS A 113 1.21 10.28 11.07
C LYS A 113 0.73 10.22 9.62
N VAL A 114 1.33 11.05 8.77
CA VAL A 114 0.97 11.22 7.36
C VAL A 114 1.99 10.57 6.45
N ILE A 115 1.53 9.65 5.62
CA ILE A 115 2.28 9.07 4.49
C ILE A 115 1.62 9.56 3.20
N ILE A 116 2.43 9.93 2.21
CA ILE A 116 1.96 10.21 0.84
C ILE A 116 2.74 9.38 -0.18
N ASP A 117 2.17 9.20 -1.37
CA ASP A 117 2.91 8.59 -2.47
C ASP A 117 4.04 9.51 -2.94
N PHE A 118 5.18 8.90 -3.24
CA PHE A 118 6.21 9.45 -4.07
C PHE A 118 6.40 8.53 -5.28
N VAL A 119 6.16 9.05 -6.47
CA VAL A 119 6.24 8.30 -7.73
C VAL A 119 7.57 8.63 -8.42
N PRO A 120 8.64 7.83 -8.21
CA PRO A 120 9.98 8.20 -8.68
C PRO A 120 10.28 7.73 -10.10
N ASN A 121 9.60 6.68 -10.56
CA ASN A 121 9.96 5.99 -11.80
C ASN A 121 9.48 6.70 -13.06
N HIS A 122 8.36 7.42 -13.00
CA HIS A 122 7.70 8.02 -14.17
C HIS A 122 6.86 9.23 -13.80
N VAL A 123 6.43 9.97 -14.83
CA VAL A 123 5.52 11.11 -14.74
C VAL A 123 4.46 11.02 -15.84
N ALA A 124 3.43 11.87 -15.80
CA ALA A 124 2.47 12.01 -16.91
C ALA A 124 3.17 12.46 -18.19
N ARG A 125 2.65 12.05 -19.37
CA ARG A 125 3.23 12.47 -20.65
C ARG A 125 3.26 13.98 -20.82
N GLN A 126 2.24 14.68 -20.34
CA GLN A 126 2.17 16.13 -20.37
C GLN A 126 2.58 16.76 -19.03
N TYR A 127 3.58 16.15 -18.36
CA TYR A 127 4.14 16.72 -17.14
C TYR A 127 4.55 18.19 -17.35
N LYS A 128 4.03 19.05 -16.51
CA LYS A 128 4.43 20.47 -16.44
C LYS A 128 4.10 21.03 -15.07
N SER A 129 5.13 21.47 -14.35
CA SER A 129 4.93 22.12 -13.07
C SER A 129 4.54 23.59 -13.24
N VAL A 130 3.43 23.99 -12.61
CA VAL A 130 2.98 25.38 -12.50
C VAL A 130 3.19 25.91 -11.08
N CYS A 131 3.47 25.04 -10.11
CA CYS A 131 3.66 25.38 -8.71
C CYS A 131 5.10 25.22 -8.21
N LYS A 132 6.05 24.92 -9.10
CA LYS A 132 7.46 24.76 -8.70
C LYS A 132 8.03 26.02 -8.06
N PRO A 133 8.92 25.90 -7.08
CA PRO A 133 9.61 27.03 -6.47
C PRO A 133 10.35 27.88 -7.50
N ARG A 134 10.45 29.18 -7.22
CA ARG A 134 11.16 30.12 -8.09
C ARG A 134 12.61 29.67 -8.32
N GLY A 135 13.03 29.63 -9.59
CA GLY A 135 14.39 29.25 -9.99
C GLY A 135 14.61 27.73 -10.17
N VAL A 136 13.61 26.91 -9.85
CA VAL A 136 13.66 25.47 -10.12
C VAL A 136 13.44 25.22 -11.60
N LYS A 137 14.34 24.46 -12.22
CA LYS A 137 14.21 23.95 -13.58
C LYS A 137 13.29 22.73 -13.59
N ASP A 138 12.32 22.72 -14.47
CA ASP A 138 11.38 21.61 -14.58
C ASP A 138 12.04 20.35 -15.14
N LEU A 139 11.38 19.20 -14.95
CA LEU A 139 11.82 17.96 -15.59
C LEU A 139 11.72 18.12 -17.11
N GLY A 140 12.77 17.71 -17.82
CA GLY A 140 12.89 17.83 -19.27
C GLY A 140 13.26 19.21 -19.79
N GLU A 141 13.23 20.28 -18.97
CA GLU A 141 13.47 21.67 -19.41
C GLU A 141 14.87 21.88 -20.02
N THR A 142 15.84 21.08 -19.60
CA THR A 142 17.24 21.17 -20.05
C THR A 142 17.70 19.95 -20.83
N ASP A 143 16.80 19.04 -21.16
CA ASP A 143 17.14 17.80 -21.86
C ASP A 143 17.55 18.04 -23.32
N ASN A 144 18.49 17.23 -23.78
CA ASN A 144 18.81 17.12 -25.21
C ASN A 144 17.94 16.02 -25.82
N ALA A 145 16.79 16.39 -26.39
CA ALA A 145 15.82 15.47 -26.98
C ALA A 145 16.31 14.79 -28.29
N MET A 146 17.48 15.17 -28.79
CA MET A 146 18.13 14.50 -29.94
C MET A 146 18.94 13.29 -29.54
N MET A 147 19.06 13.02 -28.23
CA MET A 147 19.75 11.86 -27.67
C MET A 147 18.73 10.88 -27.08
N GLY A 148 18.77 9.61 -27.50
CA GLY A 148 17.91 8.57 -26.91
C GLY A 148 18.22 8.36 -25.43
N PHE A 149 19.51 8.38 -25.10
CA PHE A 149 20.00 8.39 -23.73
C PHE A 149 21.12 9.45 -23.57
N ASP A 150 21.04 10.19 -22.48
CA ASP A 150 22.11 11.04 -21.92
C ASP A 150 21.94 11.00 -20.40
N PRO A 151 23.00 10.73 -19.61
CA PRO A 151 22.87 10.64 -18.13
C PRO A 151 22.31 11.91 -17.46
N GLN A 152 22.44 13.08 -18.12
CA GLN A 152 21.95 14.35 -17.61
C GLN A 152 20.53 14.70 -18.10
N ASN A 153 19.96 13.96 -19.05
CA ASN A 153 18.56 14.07 -19.43
C ASN A 153 17.64 13.53 -18.32
N ASN A 154 16.47 14.12 -18.15
CA ASN A 154 15.46 13.62 -17.23
C ASN A 154 14.60 12.49 -17.84
N PHE A 155 14.54 12.41 -19.18
CA PHE A 155 13.74 11.43 -19.90
C PHE A 155 14.59 10.66 -20.93
N TYR A 156 14.05 9.49 -21.36
CA TYR A 156 14.53 8.75 -22.52
C TYR A 156 13.70 9.15 -23.73
N TYR A 157 14.36 9.55 -24.81
CA TYR A 157 13.72 10.00 -26.04
C TYR A 157 13.81 8.96 -27.16
N CYS A 158 12.90 9.06 -28.15
CA CYS A 158 12.95 8.36 -29.42
C CYS A 158 13.23 9.40 -30.53
N PRO A 159 14.51 9.79 -30.76
CA PRO A 159 14.85 10.90 -31.67
C PRO A 159 14.31 10.68 -33.08
N GLY A 160 13.66 11.71 -33.64
CA GLY A 160 13.07 11.67 -34.98
C GLY A 160 11.81 10.81 -35.11
N GLN A 161 11.27 10.30 -34.02
CA GLN A 161 10.05 9.50 -34.02
C GLN A 161 8.93 10.22 -33.26
N ARG A 162 7.73 10.22 -33.84
CA ARG A 162 6.53 10.70 -33.20
C ARG A 162 5.91 9.57 -32.35
N PHE A 163 5.24 9.92 -31.25
CA PHE A 163 4.40 9.00 -30.48
C PHE A 163 3.26 8.46 -31.35
N MET A 164 3.23 7.15 -31.59
CA MET A 164 2.34 6.48 -32.54
C MET A 164 1.83 5.16 -31.98
N PRO A 165 1.09 5.16 -30.85
CA PRO A 165 0.53 3.94 -30.27
C PRO A 165 -0.54 3.31 -31.18
N TYR A 166 -0.90 2.06 -30.89
CA TYR A 166 -1.89 1.30 -31.66
C TYR A 166 -3.35 1.55 -31.16
N PHE A 167 -3.62 2.72 -30.59
CA PHE A 167 -4.95 3.14 -30.13
C PHE A 167 -5.26 4.57 -30.56
N ASP A 168 -6.51 4.99 -30.35
CA ASP A 168 -6.99 6.32 -30.74
C ASP A 168 -6.27 7.44 -29.98
N LEU A 169 -5.66 8.39 -30.74
CA LEU A 169 -4.98 9.56 -30.19
C LEU A 169 -5.90 10.78 -30.03
N TYR A 170 -7.14 10.71 -30.50
CA TYR A 170 -8.06 11.84 -30.39
C TYR A 170 -8.74 11.88 -29.00
N GLY A 171 -9.10 10.71 -28.45
CA GLY A 171 -9.76 10.66 -27.14
C GLY A 171 -11.05 11.47 -27.05
N GLY A 172 -11.72 11.71 -28.21
CA GLY A 172 -12.89 12.57 -28.34
C GLY A 172 -12.60 14.05 -28.58
N GLU A 173 -11.33 14.44 -28.72
CA GLU A 173 -10.91 15.81 -29.06
C GLU A 173 -10.88 16.04 -30.57
N PRO A 174 -10.99 17.33 -31.02
CA PRO A 174 -10.87 17.67 -32.44
C PRO A 174 -9.48 17.42 -33.02
N GLU A 175 -8.44 17.57 -32.21
CA GLU A 175 -7.04 17.40 -32.59
C GLU A 175 -6.44 16.18 -31.87
N PRO A 176 -5.56 15.42 -32.53
CA PRO A 176 -4.90 14.29 -31.90
C PRO A 176 -3.84 14.74 -30.90
N TYR A 177 -3.54 13.89 -29.92
CA TYR A 177 -2.35 14.07 -29.08
C TYR A 177 -1.08 14.01 -29.92
N LEU A 178 -0.21 14.99 -29.76
CA LEU A 178 1.07 15.09 -30.49
C LEU A 178 2.24 15.13 -29.51
N GLU A 179 3.19 14.22 -29.68
CA GLU A 179 4.46 14.20 -28.95
C GLU A 179 5.59 13.81 -29.92
N GLU A 180 6.54 14.73 -30.13
CA GLU A 180 7.69 14.53 -31.01
C GLU A 180 8.91 15.31 -30.48
N PRO A 181 10.03 14.64 -30.17
CA PRO A 181 10.19 13.18 -30.21
C PRO A 181 9.36 12.50 -29.13
N ALA A 182 8.95 11.26 -29.39
CA ALA A 182 8.30 10.43 -28.40
C ALA A 182 9.27 10.12 -27.25
N LYS A 183 8.70 9.77 -26.07
CA LYS A 183 9.45 9.37 -24.88
C LYS A 183 9.08 7.96 -24.46
N ALA A 184 10.03 7.25 -23.85
CA ALA A 184 9.78 5.92 -23.29
C ALA A 184 8.68 5.94 -22.23
N THR A 185 7.88 4.88 -22.14
CA THR A 185 6.85 4.72 -21.10
C THR A 185 7.43 4.29 -19.76
N GLY A 186 6.70 4.51 -18.68
CA GLY A 186 7.12 4.18 -17.32
C GLY A 186 7.43 2.70 -17.09
N ASN A 187 6.82 1.80 -17.87
CA ASN A 187 7.04 0.35 -17.78
C ASN A 187 8.22 -0.17 -18.65
N ASP A 188 9.22 0.68 -18.88
CA ASP A 188 10.43 0.32 -19.64
C ASP A 188 10.17 -0.03 -21.12
N HIS A 189 9.16 0.60 -21.73
CA HIS A 189 8.90 0.48 -23.16
C HIS A 189 9.61 1.61 -23.91
N PHE A 190 10.77 1.30 -24.52
CA PHE A 190 11.73 2.29 -25.06
C PHE A 190 11.53 2.59 -26.56
N ASP A 191 10.32 2.41 -27.09
CA ASP A 191 9.97 2.84 -28.44
C ASP A 191 8.81 3.85 -28.44
N ASN A 192 8.37 4.26 -29.63
CA ASN A 192 7.34 5.29 -29.82
C ASN A 192 5.91 4.75 -29.92
N ALA A 193 5.70 3.42 -29.80
CA ALA A 193 4.42 2.77 -30.11
C ALA A 193 3.93 1.84 -28.98
N PRO A 194 3.73 2.34 -27.73
CA PRO A 194 3.21 1.52 -26.64
C PRO A 194 1.78 1.04 -26.92
N GLY A 195 1.42 -0.14 -26.40
CA GLY A 195 0.06 -0.67 -26.41
C GLY A 195 -0.81 -0.09 -25.31
N GLN A 196 -2.11 -0.45 -25.31
CA GLN A 196 -3.06 -0.05 -24.26
C GLN A 196 -2.73 -0.66 -22.87
N ASN A 197 -2.04 -1.80 -22.85
CA ASN A 197 -1.63 -2.48 -21.62
C ASN A 197 -0.29 -1.96 -21.08
N ASP A 198 0.43 -1.16 -21.87
CA ASP A 198 1.57 -0.41 -21.40
C ASP A 198 1.13 0.78 -20.56
N TRP A 199 2.04 1.37 -19.80
CA TRP A 199 1.74 2.59 -19.04
C TRP A 199 1.82 3.81 -19.98
N TYR A 200 1.02 3.77 -21.05
CA TYR A 200 1.06 4.71 -22.17
C TYR A 200 0.84 6.17 -21.78
N GLU A 201 0.15 6.40 -20.66
CA GLU A 201 -0.10 7.72 -20.09
C GLU A 201 1.12 8.30 -19.37
N THR A 202 2.20 7.54 -19.23
CA THR A 202 3.39 7.90 -18.46
C THR A 202 4.64 8.00 -19.31
N VAL A 203 5.65 8.71 -18.77
CA VAL A 203 7.00 8.86 -19.32
C VAL A 203 8.02 8.43 -18.28
N LYS A 204 8.95 7.56 -18.66
CA LYS A 204 10.04 7.08 -17.81
C LYS A 204 11.01 8.19 -17.43
N LEU A 205 11.32 8.30 -16.14
CA LEU A 205 12.39 9.15 -15.63
C LEU A 205 13.76 8.47 -15.77
N ASN A 206 14.75 9.26 -16.18
CA ASN A 206 16.12 8.81 -16.38
C ASN A 206 16.99 9.16 -15.17
N TYR A 207 17.46 8.14 -14.49
CA TYR A 207 18.38 8.26 -13.35
C TYR A 207 19.84 7.98 -13.73
N GLY A 208 20.22 8.09 -15.00
CA GLY A 208 21.55 7.83 -15.49
C GLY A 208 21.82 6.35 -15.80
N VAL A 209 20.78 5.56 -16.05
CA VAL A 209 20.89 4.15 -16.45
C VAL A 209 20.67 4.01 -17.94
N ASP A 210 21.65 3.49 -18.67
CA ASP A 210 21.55 3.20 -20.10
C ASP A 210 20.94 1.82 -20.33
N TYR A 211 19.65 1.80 -20.63
CA TYR A 211 18.93 0.56 -20.94
C TYR A 211 19.29 -0.02 -22.31
N TYR A 212 19.77 0.81 -23.24
CA TYR A 212 20.21 0.35 -24.57
C TYR A 212 21.56 -0.37 -24.52
N ALA A 213 22.40 -0.03 -23.54
CA ALA A 213 23.69 -0.65 -23.29
C ALA A 213 23.67 -1.72 -22.17
N GLY A 214 22.51 -2.35 -21.92
CA GLY A 214 22.40 -3.41 -20.93
C GLY A 214 22.31 -2.94 -19.48
N ARG A 215 21.65 -1.82 -19.24
CA ARG A 215 21.41 -1.20 -17.90
C ARG A 215 22.69 -0.73 -17.20
N VAL A 216 23.63 -0.19 -17.96
CA VAL A 216 24.85 0.40 -17.40
C VAL A 216 24.51 1.71 -16.68
N GLY A 217 24.93 1.86 -15.43
CA GLY A 217 24.75 3.08 -14.64
C GLY A 217 25.87 4.10 -14.89
N TYR A 218 25.49 5.36 -15.14
CA TYR A 218 26.37 6.52 -15.30
C TYR A 218 26.04 7.53 -14.22
N PHE A 219 26.65 7.40 -13.04
CA PHE A 219 26.34 8.18 -11.84
C PHE A 219 27.41 9.22 -11.47
N ASP A 220 28.48 9.31 -12.25
CA ASP A 220 29.51 10.33 -12.11
C ASP A 220 29.82 10.98 -13.49
N PRO A 221 29.48 12.27 -13.68
CA PRO A 221 28.86 13.17 -12.70
C PRO A 221 27.42 12.74 -12.37
N MET A 222 26.99 13.05 -11.13
CA MET A 222 25.66 12.71 -10.66
C MET A 222 24.56 13.22 -11.60
N PRO A 223 23.60 12.36 -12.02
CA PRO A 223 22.49 12.77 -12.87
C PRO A 223 21.65 13.89 -12.24
N ASN A 224 21.24 14.88 -13.04
CA ASN A 224 20.48 16.00 -12.47
C ASN A 224 19.08 15.58 -11.95
N THR A 225 18.53 14.49 -12.46
CA THR A 225 17.29 13.88 -11.97
C THR A 225 17.39 13.55 -10.47
N TRP A 226 18.53 13.06 -9.99
CA TRP A 226 18.73 12.75 -8.57
C TRP A 226 18.50 13.96 -7.69
N LYS A 227 19.08 15.10 -8.07
CA LYS A 227 18.92 16.33 -7.32
C LYS A 227 17.48 16.83 -7.36
N LYS A 228 16.85 16.86 -8.55
CA LYS A 228 15.46 17.31 -8.72
C LYS A 228 14.50 16.46 -7.88
N MET A 229 14.62 15.14 -7.95
CA MET A 229 13.74 14.22 -7.21
C MET A 229 13.98 14.29 -5.70
N THR A 230 15.22 14.49 -5.27
CA THR A 230 15.53 14.70 -3.84
C THR A 230 14.99 16.04 -3.34
N ASP A 231 15.08 17.11 -4.13
CA ASP A 231 14.50 18.42 -3.79
C ASP A 231 12.96 18.34 -3.66
N ILE A 232 12.29 17.50 -4.48
CA ILE A 232 10.86 17.22 -4.36
C ILE A 232 10.54 16.52 -3.02
N LEU A 233 11.30 15.49 -2.64
CA LEU A 233 11.14 14.83 -1.34
C LEU A 233 11.30 15.82 -0.19
N LEU A 234 12.31 16.70 -0.25
CA LEU A 234 12.54 17.74 0.75
C LEU A 234 11.41 18.78 0.79
N PHE A 235 10.81 19.11 -0.37
CA PHE A 235 9.65 20.00 -0.43
C PHE A 235 8.48 19.44 0.37
N TRP A 236 8.11 18.18 0.15
CA TRP A 236 7.01 17.55 0.86
C TRP A 236 7.32 17.27 2.34
N ALA A 237 8.56 16.88 2.65
CA ALA A 237 9.00 16.75 4.04
C ALA A 237 8.85 18.08 4.82
N LYS A 238 9.14 19.22 4.17
CA LYS A 238 8.92 20.56 4.75
C LYS A 238 7.42 20.86 4.98
N LYS A 239 6.51 20.24 4.22
CA LYS A 239 5.05 20.37 4.41
C LYS A 239 4.52 19.55 5.59
N GLY A 240 5.39 18.79 6.27
CA GLY A 240 5.05 18.07 7.48
C GLY A 240 4.60 16.62 7.27
N VAL A 241 4.81 16.04 6.08
CA VAL A 241 4.59 14.59 5.91
C VAL A 241 5.61 13.81 6.72
N ASP A 242 5.19 12.67 7.30
CA ASP A 242 6.03 11.82 8.14
C ASP A 242 6.71 10.70 7.35
N GLY A 243 6.29 10.47 6.12
CA GLY A 243 6.90 9.46 5.28
C GLY A 243 6.36 9.41 3.86
N PHE A 244 7.04 8.61 3.05
CA PHE A 244 6.70 8.36 1.66
C PHE A 244 6.49 6.88 1.39
N ARG A 245 5.40 6.54 0.70
CA ARG A 245 5.28 5.28 -0.02
C ARG A 245 5.86 5.51 -1.41
N CYS A 246 6.94 4.81 -1.73
CA CYS A 246 7.69 4.98 -2.97
C CYS A 246 7.22 3.95 -3.99
N ASP A 247 6.48 4.45 -4.98
CA ASP A 247 5.91 3.67 -6.08
C ASP A 247 7.01 3.02 -6.93
N MET A 248 6.86 1.74 -7.26
CA MET A 248 7.78 0.98 -8.12
C MET A 248 9.26 1.26 -7.81
N ALA A 249 9.62 1.25 -6.52
CA ALA A 249 10.95 1.65 -6.05
C ALA A 249 12.09 0.84 -6.69
N GLU A 250 11.85 -0.44 -7.01
CA GLU A 250 12.84 -1.32 -7.65
C GLU A 250 13.15 -0.98 -9.12
N MET A 251 12.32 -0.15 -9.77
CA MET A 251 12.59 0.36 -11.12
C MET A 251 13.52 1.57 -11.14
N VAL A 252 13.93 2.05 -9.97
CA VAL A 252 14.84 3.19 -9.76
C VAL A 252 16.11 2.68 -9.07
N PRO A 253 17.32 3.11 -9.51
CA PRO A 253 18.58 2.60 -8.96
C PRO A 253 18.68 2.74 -7.43
N ALA A 254 19.16 1.68 -6.77
CA ALA A 254 19.38 1.71 -5.32
C ALA A 254 20.40 2.78 -4.89
N GLU A 255 21.33 3.14 -5.76
CA GLU A 255 22.30 4.22 -5.57
C GLU A 255 21.60 5.58 -5.43
N PHE A 256 20.57 5.85 -6.23
CA PHE A 256 19.74 7.05 -6.04
C PHE A 256 19.06 7.03 -4.67
N TRP A 257 18.49 5.90 -4.28
CA TRP A 257 17.84 5.79 -2.98
C TRP A 257 18.82 6.00 -1.83
N ALA A 258 20.01 5.41 -1.90
CA ALA A 258 21.06 5.62 -0.90
C ALA A 258 21.46 7.09 -0.77
N TYR A 259 21.50 7.83 -1.88
CA TYR A 259 21.73 9.27 -1.88
C TYR A 259 20.53 10.03 -1.29
N ALA A 260 19.33 9.82 -1.84
CA ALA A 260 18.13 10.60 -1.50
C ALA A 260 17.70 10.41 -0.04
N THR A 261 17.63 9.15 0.43
CA THR A 261 17.24 8.82 1.81
C THR A 261 18.22 9.43 2.82
N LYS A 262 19.53 9.35 2.53
CA LYS A 262 20.56 9.97 3.36
C LYS A 262 20.39 11.49 3.45
N VAL A 263 20.16 12.17 2.33
CA VAL A 263 19.97 13.63 2.30
C VAL A 263 18.69 14.02 3.06
N VAL A 264 17.57 13.34 2.81
CA VAL A 264 16.29 13.65 3.46
C VAL A 264 16.38 13.37 4.97
N LYS A 265 16.83 12.18 5.37
CA LYS A 265 16.93 11.78 6.79
C LYS A 265 17.95 12.61 7.57
N SER A 266 18.95 13.22 6.90
CA SER A 266 19.87 14.15 7.57
C SER A 266 19.15 15.39 8.11
N LYS A 267 18.05 15.82 7.47
CA LYS A 267 17.25 16.99 7.85
C LYS A 267 15.98 16.61 8.61
N TYR A 268 15.38 15.47 8.26
CA TYR A 268 14.10 14.97 8.80
C TYR A 268 14.29 13.54 9.32
N LYS A 269 14.94 13.41 10.48
CA LYS A 269 15.40 12.13 11.05
C LYS A 269 14.29 11.09 11.27
N GLN A 270 13.05 11.54 11.50
CA GLN A 270 11.90 10.67 11.79
C GLN A 270 11.09 10.31 10.55
N LEU A 271 11.48 10.84 9.38
CA LEU A 271 10.78 10.56 8.14
C LEU A 271 11.08 9.14 7.68
N VAL A 272 10.04 8.41 7.32
CA VAL A 272 10.13 7.01 6.91
C VAL A 272 9.93 6.83 5.41
N PHE A 273 10.57 5.80 4.84
CA PHE A 273 10.44 5.38 3.45
C PHE A 273 9.90 3.96 3.38
N ILE A 274 8.79 3.78 2.67
CA ILE A 274 8.17 2.49 2.39
C ILE A 274 8.35 2.22 0.90
N GLY A 275 9.06 1.15 0.54
CA GLY A 275 9.34 0.81 -0.86
C GLY A 275 8.41 -0.26 -1.39
N GLU A 276 7.89 -0.03 -2.59
CA GLU A 276 7.26 -1.07 -3.39
C GLU A 276 8.35 -1.80 -4.17
N VAL A 277 8.74 -2.97 -3.66
CA VAL A 277 9.76 -3.86 -4.22
C VAL A 277 9.16 -5.25 -4.30
N TYR A 278 9.09 -5.83 -5.49
CA TYR A 278 8.44 -7.12 -5.72
C TYR A 278 9.43 -8.28 -5.84
N ASN A 279 10.69 -8.00 -6.19
CA ASN A 279 11.71 -9.03 -6.24
C ASN A 279 12.28 -9.34 -4.85
N PRO A 280 12.02 -10.52 -4.25
CA PRO A 280 12.54 -10.86 -2.92
C PRO A 280 14.08 -10.90 -2.87
N GLY A 281 14.74 -11.14 -4.00
CA GLY A 281 16.20 -11.10 -4.11
C GLY A 281 16.79 -9.69 -3.90
N GLU A 282 15.99 -8.64 -4.11
CA GLU A 282 16.40 -7.24 -3.99
C GLU A 282 16.05 -6.62 -2.62
N TYR A 283 15.26 -7.28 -1.77
CA TYR A 283 14.80 -6.69 -0.50
C TYR A 283 15.96 -6.13 0.33
N ARG A 284 17.02 -6.93 0.54
CA ARG A 284 18.18 -6.51 1.36
C ARG A 284 18.95 -5.36 0.75
N HIS A 285 19.02 -5.32 -0.58
CA HIS A 285 19.68 -4.24 -1.32
C HIS A 285 18.94 -2.90 -1.14
N TYR A 286 17.60 -2.91 -1.29
CA TYR A 286 16.80 -1.69 -1.10
C TYR A 286 16.73 -1.26 0.38
N LEU A 287 16.67 -2.19 1.33
CA LEU A 287 16.80 -1.84 2.75
C LEU A 287 18.15 -1.18 3.05
N ALA A 288 19.24 -1.72 2.50
CA ALA A 288 20.57 -1.12 2.65
C ALA A 288 20.68 0.28 2.02
N SER A 289 19.83 0.62 1.03
CA SER A 289 19.73 1.93 0.42
C SER A 289 18.91 2.94 1.23
N GLY A 290 18.39 2.55 2.41
CA GLY A 290 17.79 3.45 3.39
C GLY A 290 16.28 3.40 3.51
N PHE A 291 15.60 2.43 2.89
CA PHE A 291 14.19 2.14 3.15
C PHE A 291 14.00 1.62 4.58
N ASP A 292 12.92 2.02 5.22
CA ASP A 292 12.54 1.55 6.54
C ASP A 292 11.70 0.28 6.45
N TRP A 293 10.79 0.23 5.45
CA TRP A 293 9.95 -0.93 5.18
C TRP A 293 9.78 -1.17 3.68
N LEU A 294 9.60 -2.44 3.33
CA LEU A 294 9.28 -2.89 1.98
C LEU A 294 8.00 -3.73 1.99
N TYR A 295 7.25 -3.68 0.90
CA TYR A 295 6.13 -4.60 0.68
C TYR A 295 6.62 -6.05 0.63
N ASP A 296 6.00 -6.94 1.41
CA ASP A 296 6.17 -8.39 1.23
C ASP A 296 5.05 -8.95 0.35
N LYS A 297 5.04 -8.50 -0.92
CA LYS A 297 4.01 -8.90 -1.88
C LYS A 297 4.22 -10.34 -2.35
N VAL A 298 5.38 -10.66 -2.90
CA VAL A 298 5.65 -11.98 -3.51
C VAL A 298 5.88 -13.05 -2.45
N GLY A 299 6.40 -12.69 -1.27
CA GLY A 299 6.56 -13.60 -0.14
C GLY A 299 5.24 -13.81 0.61
N MET A 300 4.94 -12.93 1.57
CA MET A 300 3.83 -13.13 2.51
C MET A 300 2.45 -12.92 1.88
N TYR A 301 2.25 -11.86 1.08
CA TYR A 301 0.91 -11.61 0.50
C TYR A 301 0.47 -12.76 -0.43
N ASP A 302 1.31 -13.19 -1.39
CA ASP A 302 0.96 -14.27 -2.32
C ASP A 302 0.74 -15.59 -1.59
N THR A 303 1.56 -15.87 -0.56
CA THR A 303 1.38 -17.05 0.30
C THR A 303 0.06 -16.98 1.06
N MET A 304 -0.24 -15.83 1.68
CA MET A 304 -1.47 -15.65 2.46
C MET A 304 -2.70 -15.80 1.56
N ARG A 305 -2.66 -15.21 0.35
CA ARG A 305 -3.71 -15.39 -0.65
C ARG A 305 -3.91 -16.86 -1.03
N ALA A 306 -2.83 -17.60 -1.26
CA ALA A 306 -2.91 -19.02 -1.59
C ALA A 306 -3.51 -19.85 -0.43
N VAL A 307 -3.16 -19.53 0.82
CA VAL A 307 -3.71 -20.21 2.01
C VAL A 307 -5.20 -19.90 2.18
N ILE A 308 -5.59 -18.64 2.08
CA ILE A 308 -6.99 -18.18 2.17
C ILE A 308 -7.86 -18.84 1.10
N CYS A 309 -7.35 -18.98 -0.13
CA CYS A 309 -8.05 -19.61 -1.25
C CYS A 309 -7.93 -21.15 -1.26
N HIS A 310 -7.32 -21.75 -0.24
CA HIS A 310 -7.09 -23.18 -0.14
C HIS A 310 -6.19 -23.79 -1.24
N HIS A 311 -5.33 -22.97 -1.86
CA HIS A 311 -4.35 -23.41 -2.85
C HIS A 311 -3.03 -23.87 -2.22
N ALA A 312 -2.80 -23.51 -0.95
CA ALA A 312 -1.64 -23.93 -0.17
C ALA A 312 -2.04 -24.29 1.26
N PRO A 313 -1.29 -25.17 1.96
CA PRO A 313 -1.49 -25.46 3.38
C PRO A 313 -1.07 -24.25 4.22
N ALA A 314 -1.60 -24.15 5.45
CA ALA A 314 -1.24 -23.05 6.36
C ALA A 314 0.24 -23.03 6.74
N SER A 315 0.92 -24.18 6.70
CA SER A 315 2.37 -24.27 6.91
C SER A 315 3.22 -23.50 5.87
N ALA A 316 2.64 -23.14 4.73
CA ALA A 316 3.32 -22.27 3.76
C ALA A 316 3.68 -20.90 4.35
N ILE A 317 2.89 -20.41 5.33
CA ILE A 317 3.17 -19.16 6.05
C ILE A 317 4.52 -19.23 6.76
N SER A 318 4.89 -20.41 7.33
CA SER A 318 6.19 -20.62 7.97
C SER A 318 7.34 -20.45 6.99
N HIS A 319 7.22 -20.95 5.77
CA HIS A 319 8.25 -20.78 4.75
C HIS A 319 8.38 -19.31 4.30
N ALA A 320 7.25 -18.60 4.20
CA ALA A 320 7.25 -17.19 3.79
C ALA A 320 7.99 -16.31 4.81
N TRP A 321 7.68 -16.40 6.10
CA TRP A 321 8.38 -15.57 7.11
C TRP A 321 9.84 -15.98 7.29
N GLN A 322 10.19 -17.29 7.17
CA GLN A 322 11.57 -17.76 7.26
C GLN A 322 12.47 -17.20 6.15
N ALA A 323 11.92 -16.98 4.96
CA ALA A 323 12.67 -16.39 3.84
C ALA A 323 13.14 -14.95 4.12
N THR A 324 12.48 -14.25 5.04
CA THR A 324 12.76 -12.87 5.43
C THR A 324 13.10 -12.72 6.92
N ASP A 325 13.47 -13.79 7.62
CA ASP A 325 13.66 -13.79 9.08
C ASP A 325 14.67 -12.74 9.56
N ASP A 326 15.76 -12.54 8.83
CA ASP A 326 16.82 -11.56 9.13
C ASP A 326 16.41 -10.09 8.88
N ILE A 327 15.32 -9.87 8.10
CA ILE A 327 14.79 -8.54 7.76
C ILE A 327 13.31 -8.39 8.11
N ARG A 328 12.74 -9.32 8.85
CA ARG A 328 11.30 -9.42 9.11
C ARG A 328 10.67 -8.15 9.66
N ASP A 329 11.37 -7.42 10.51
CA ASP A 329 10.89 -6.18 11.13
C ASP A 329 10.77 -5.03 10.12
N HIS A 330 11.34 -5.22 8.92
CA HIS A 330 11.30 -4.28 7.80
C HIS A 330 10.30 -4.66 6.71
N MET A 331 9.56 -5.76 6.87
CA MET A 331 8.59 -6.23 5.87
C MET A 331 7.18 -5.77 6.21
N LEU A 332 6.54 -5.03 5.31
CA LEU A 332 5.16 -4.57 5.46
C LEU A 332 4.21 -5.64 4.92
N TYR A 333 3.33 -6.14 5.79
CA TYR A 333 2.30 -7.11 5.42
C TYR A 333 0.97 -6.45 5.10
N PHE A 334 0.18 -7.08 4.26
CA PHE A 334 -1.16 -6.63 3.88
C PHE A 334 -1.96 -7.78 3.26
N LEU A 335 -3.27 -7.65 3.19
CA LEU A 335 -4.16 -8.56 2.47
C LEU A 335 -4.81 -7.89 1.27
N GLU A 336 -4.96 -6.58 1.29
CA GLU A 336 -5.50 -5.76 0.21
C GLU A 336 -4.66 -4.51 0.00
N ASN A 337 -4.63 -4.02 -1.23
CA ASN A 337 -4.21 -2.68 -1.60
C ASN A 337 -4.95 -2.22 -2.86
N HIS A 338 -4.59 -1.08 -3.42
CA HIS A 338 -5.25 -0.51 -4.59
C HIS A 338 -4.90 -1.23 -5.91
N ASP A 339 -3.86 -2.08 -5.92
CA ASP A 339 -3.42 -2.87 -7.09
C ASP A 339 -3.94 -4.32 -7.07
N GLU A 340 -4.35 -4.81 -5.92
CA GLU A 340 -4.79 -6.19 -5.72
C GLU A 340 -6.33 -6.28 -5.60
N GLN A 341 -6.88 -7.46 -5.90
CA GLN A 341 -8.30 -7.71 -5.71
C GLN A 341 -8.67 -7.62 -4.23
N ARG A 342 -9.89 -7.13 -3.95
CA ARG A 342 -10.47 -7.18 -2.61
C ARG A 342 -10.65 -8.63 -2.16
N VAL A 343 -10.36 -8.93 -0.90
CA VAL A 343 -10.56 -10.27 -0.33
C VAL A 343 -12.00 -10.74 -0.50
N ALA A 344 -12.96 -9.83 -0.33
CA ALA A 344 -14.38 -10.13 -0.47
C ALA A 344 -14.88 -10.24 -1.93
N SER A 345 -14.03 -9.97 -2.93
CA SER A 345 -14.39 -10.10 -4.35
C SER A 345 -14.50 -11.58 -4.77
N ASP A 346 -15.26 -11.82 -5.82
CA ASP A 346 -15.37 -13.14 -6.43
C ASP A 346 -14.05 -13.60 -7.11
N PHE A 347 -13.12 -12.67 -7.33
CA PHE A 347 -11.78 -12.92 -7.90
C PHE A 347 -10.73 -13.27 -6.85
N PHE A 348 -11.06 -13.20 -5.55
CA PHE A 348 -10.18 -13.62 -4.48
C PHE A 348 -10.86 -14.70 -3.61
N ALA A 349 -11.57 -14.31 -2.56
CA ALA A 349 -12.14 -15.27 -1.61
C ALA A 349 -13.67 -15.19 -1.45
N ALA A 350 -14.32 -14.26 -2.14
CA ALA A 350 -15.78 -14.02 -2.13
C ALA A 350 -16.39 -13.68 -0.76
N SER A 351 -15.56 -13.43 0.26
CA SER A 351 -16.01 -13.08 1.61
C SER A 351 -14.88 -12.43 2.41
N GLY A 352 -15.12 -11.25 3.01
CA GLY A 352 -14.16 -10.58 3.90
C GLY A 352 -13.81 -11.44 5.13
N TRP A 353 -14.72 -12.26 5.62
CA TRP A 353 -14.46 -13.17 6.74
C TRP A 353 -13.35 -14.19 6.46
N LYS A 354 -13.15 -14.59 5.21
CA LYS A 354 -12.05 -15.48 4.84
C LYS A 354 -10.67 -14.85 5.01
N GLY A 355 -10.59 -13.52 5.02
CA GLY A 355 -9.36 -12.78 5.32
C GLY A 355 -9.01 -12.73 6.81
N VAL A 356 -9.99 -12.90 7.70
CA VAL A 356 -9.81 -12.72 9.15
C VAL A 356 -8.68 -13.57 9.73
N PRO A 357 -8.56 -14.90 9.47
CA PRO A 357 -7.44 -15.68 10.00
C PRO A 357 -6.08 -15.19 9.49
N GLY A 358 -6.01 -14.76 8.23
CA GLY A 358 -4.80 -14.18 7.64
C GLY A 358 -4.41 -12.85 8.28
N MET A 359 -5.38 -11.98 8.52
CA MET A 359 -5.19 -10.70 9.22
C MET A 359 -4.71 -10.93 10.67
N ILE A 360 -5.32 -11.86 11.41
CA ILE A 360 -4.89 -12.20 12.78
C ILE A 360 -3.44 -12.71 12.78
N ALA A 361 -3.10 -13.63 11.88
CA ALA A 361 -1.73 -14.15 11.77
C ALA A 361 -0.75 -13.02 11.43
N SER A 362 -1.02 -12.22 10.38
CA SER A 362 -0.13 -11.15 9.92
C SER A 362 0.11 -10.05 10.95
N LEU A 363 -0.92 -9.68 11.73
CA LEU A 363 -0.83 -8.64 12.76
C LEU A 363 -0.12 -9.11 14.04
N LEU A 364 -0.22 -10.40 14.40
CA LEU A 364 0.21 -10.87 15.70
C LEU A 364 1.51 -11.69 15.69
N MET A 365 1.98 -12.16 14.51
CA MET A 365 3.15 -13.01 14.46
C MET A 365 4.46 -12.26 14.67
N GLN A 366 4.53 -10.99 14.25
CA GLN A 366 5.77 -10.21 14.28
C GLN A 366 5.49 -8.75 14.67
N GLN A 367 6.54 -7.94 14.75
CA GLN A 367 6.46 -6.50 15.06
C GLN A 367 6.42 -5.62 13.81
N ASN A 368 6.42 -6.21 12.63
CA ASN A 368 6.39 -5.52 11.35
C ASN A 368 5.07 -4.76 11.14
N PRO A 369 5.08 -3.71 10.33
CA PRO A 369 3.87 -2.97 10.01
C PRO A 369 2.89 -3.82 9.18
N PHE A 370 1.60 -3.54 9.38
CA PHE A 370 0.50 -4.08 8.58
C PHE A 370 -0.27 -2.94 7.94
N MET A 371 -0.54 -3.04 6.65
CA MET A 371 -1.34 -2.08 5.90
C MET A 371 -2.76 -2.57 5.77
N LEU A 372 -3.73 -1.77 6.22
CA LEU A 372 -5.15 -1.98 6.03
C LEU A 372 -5.64 -1.08 4.88
N TYR A 373 -6.26 -1.64 3.88
CA TYR A 373 -6.86 -0.89 2.78
C TYR A 373 -8.29 -0.46 3.12
N ALA A 374 -8.59 0.83 2.98
CA ALA A 374 -9.89 1.38 3.37
C ALA A 374 -11.07 0.63 2.73
N GLY A 375 -11.98 0.12 3.57
CA GLY A 375 -13.10 -0.74 3.17
C GLY A 375 -12.86 -2.23 3.43
N GLU A 376 -11.62 -2.68 3.57
CA GLU A 376 -11.29 -4.07 3.94
C GLU A 376 -11.95 -4.46 5.25
N GLU A 377 -11.94 -3.56 6.23
CA GLU A 377 -12.54 -3.73 7.54
C GLU A 377 -14.06 -3.92 7.52
N TYR A 378 -14.69 -3.60 6.40
CA TYR A 378 -16.13 -3.78 6.18
C TYR A 378 -16.45 -4.86 5.14
N GLY A 379 -15.44 -5.51 4.56
CA GLY A 379 -15.60 -6.51 3.53
C GLY A 379 -16.02 -5.92 2.17
N GLU A 380 -15.41 -4.78 1.79
CA GLU A 380 -15.63 -4.19 0.46
C GLU A 380 -15.31 -5.19 -0.65
N ARG A 381 -16.16 -5.28 -1.65
CA ARG A 381 -16.03 -6.30 -2.68
C ARG A 381 -15.33 -5.83 -3.97
N GLY A 382 -15.43 -4.54 -4.33
CA GLY A 382 -14.92 -4.04 -5.61
C GLY A 382 -15.53 -4.79 -6.81
N MET A 383 -16.84 -5.08 -6.75
CA MET A 383 -17.54 -5.92 -7.74
C MET A 383 -18.41 -5.13 -8.71
N ASP A 384 -18.34 -3.82 -8.68
CA ASP A 384 -19.00 -2.95 -9.65
C ASP A 384 -18.17 -2.87 -10.93
N ARG A 385 -18.83 -2.56 -12.04
CA ARG A 385 -18.16 -2.23 -13.29
C ARG A 385 -17.76 -0.77 -13.27
N GLU A 386 -16.49 -0.51 -13.04
CA GLU A 386 -15.96 0.79 -12.66
C GLU A 386 -15.17 1.46 -13.80
N GLY A 387 -15.83 1.79 -14.91
CA GLY A 387 -15.22 2.57 -15.97
C GLY A 387 -14.00 1.89 -16.62
N PHE A 388 -12.83 2.51 -16.54
CA PHE A 388 -11.59 2.00 -17.14
C PHE A 388 -11.15 0.65 -16.56
N SER A 389 -11.33 0.44 -15.25
CA SER A 389 -10.93 -0.81 -14.58
C SER A 389 -11.81 -2.01 -14.96
N GLY A 390 -13.07 -1.78 -15.34
CA GLY A 390 -14.04 -2.84 -15.58
C GLY A 390 -14.48 -3.53 -14.28
N ASN A 391 -14.77 -4.84 -14.35
CA ASN A 391 -15.12 -5.66 -13.21
C ASN A 391 -14.06 -6.75 -13.02
N ASP A 392 -13.08 -6.51 -12.18
CA ASP A 392 -11.95 -7.41 -11.92
C ASP A 392 -11.68 -7.66 -10.42
N GLY A 393 -12.58 -7.19 -9.55
CA GLY A 393 -12.48 -7.34 -8.09
C GLY A 393 -11.58 -6.31 -7.42
N ARG A 394 -11.11 -5.32 -8.15
CA ARG A 394 -10.38 -4.16 -7.61
C ARG A 394 -11.33 -2.98 -7.45
N THR A 395 -11.02 -2.11 -6.52
CA THR A 395 -11.64 -0.78 -6.49
C THR A 395 -10.85 0.12 -7.44
N THR A 396 -11.54 0.75 -8.43
CA THR A 396 -10.88 1.58 -9.43
C THR A 396 -10.09 2.73 -8.79
N ILE A 397 -8.92 3.02 -9.35
CA ILE A 397 -8.12 4.21 -9.02
C ILE A 397 -8.12 5.24 -10.17
N PHE A 398 -8.76 4.93 -11.29
CA PHE A 398 -8.75 5.72 -12.53
C PHE A 398 -10.03 6.52 -12.75
N ASP A 399 -11.06 6.25 -11.96
CA ASP A 399 -12.40 6.79 -12.16
C ASP A 399 -12.94 7.48 -10.90
N TYR A 400 -13.87 8.43 -11.09
CA TYR A 400 -14.62 8.98 -9.98
C TYR A 400 -15.66 7.97 -9.53
N TRP A 401 -15.48 7.46 -8.32
CA TRP A 401 -16.31 6.38 -7.80
C TRP A 401 -16.49 6.51 -6.29
N SER A 402 -17.60 6.01 -5.77
CA SER A 402 -17.83 5.88 -4.33
C SER A 402 -17.76 4.40 -3.92
N VAL A 403 -17.26 4.15 -2.73
CA VAL A 403 -17.16 2.81 -2.14
C VAL A 403 -18.33 2.59 -1.21
N ASP A 404 -19.16 1.55 -1.48
CA ASP A 404 -20.44 1.32 -0.79
C ASP A 404 -20.29 1.17 0.71
N THR A 405 -19.36 0.35 1.14
CA THR A 405 -19.12 0.08 2.57
C THR A 405 -18.69 1.35 3.29
N LEU A 406 -17.81 2.17 2.69
CA LEU A 406 -17.40 3.46 3.26
C LEU A 406 -18.57 4.46 3.31
N CYS A 407 -19.44 4.46 2.29
CA CYS A 407 -20.65 5.29 2.29
C CYS A 407 -21.60 4.88 3.42
N ARG A 408 -21.82 3.57 3.61
CA ARG A 408 -22.66 3.05 4.72
C ARG A 408 -22.05 3.35 6.07
N ALA A 409 -20.74 3.19 6.23
CA ALA A 409 -20.03 3.52 7.46
C ALA A 409 -20.20 5.01 7.84
N ALA A 410 -19.98 5.91 6.85
CA ALA A 410 -20.14 7.36 7.05
C ALA A 410 -21.58 7.76 7.42
N GLN A 411 -22.58 7.01 6.92
CA GLN A 411 -24.00 7.24 7.19
C GLN A 411 -24.51 6.50 8.44
N LYS A 412 -23.67 5.70 9.12
CA LYS A 412 -24.07 4.81 10.23
C LYS A 412 -25.15 3.81 9.81
N LYS A 413 -24.99 3.23 8.63
CA LYS A 413 -25.91 2.27 8.02
C LYS A 413 -25.24 0.95 7.68
N LEU A 414 -24.17 0.61 8.38
CA LEU A 414 -23.53 -0.69 8.23
C LEU A 414 -24.54 -1.81 8.53
N THR A 415 -24.41 -2.92 7.84
CA THR A 415 -25.13 -4.14 8.18
C THR A 415 -24.53 -4.77 9.44
N ALA A 416 -25.26 -5.65 10.11
CA ALA A 416 -24.75 -6.36 11.28
C ALA A 416 -23.48 -7.19 10.96
N ASP A 417 -23.37 -7.71 9.74
CA ASP A 417 -22.19 -8.46 9.27
C ASP A 417 -20.98 -7.55 9.09
N GLU A 418 -21.15 -6.37 8.49
CA GLU A 418 -20.10 -5.35 8.34
C GLU A 418 -19.63 -4.82 9.68
N GLU A 419 -20.56 -4.58 10.63
CA GLU A 419 -20.21 -4.18 11.99
C GLU A 419 -19.42 -5.25 12.74
N ALA A 420 -19.81 -6.52 12.60
CA ALA A 420 -19.08 -7.63 13.21
C ALA A 420 -17.69 -7.82 12.62
N LEU A 421 -17.55 -7.67 11.29
CA LEU A 421 -16.26 -7.73 10.61
C LEU A 421 -15.35 -6.56 11.03
N PHE A 422 -15.89 -5.36 11.13
CA PHE A 422 -15.17 -4.19 11.66
C PHE A 422 -14.70 -4.42 13.10
N ASP A 423 -15.55 -4.97 13.95
CA ASP A 423 -15.23 -5.22 15.37
C ASP A 423 -14.02 -6.17 15.51
N ILE A 424 -13.97 -7.25 14.74
CA ILE A 424 -12.83 -8.19 14.80
C ILE A 424 -11.53 -7.55 14.25
N HIS A 425 -11.61 -6.73 13.19
CA HIS A 425 -10.47 -5.97 12.69
C HIS A 425 -9.93 -5.01 13.76
N GLN A 426 -10.81 -4.18 14.33
CA GLN A 426 -10.44 -3.23 15.37
C GLN A 426 -9.83 -3.92 16.59
N LYS A 427 -10.43 -5.00 17.09
CA LYS A 427 -9.90 -5.78 18.21
C LYS A 427 -8.50 -6.29 17.92
N THR A 428 -8.30 -6.89 16.75
CA THR A 428 -6.99 -7.47 16.39
C THR A 428 -5.91 -6.40 16.22
N MET A 429 -6.23 -5.26 15.58
CA MET A 429 -5.29 -4.14 15.45
C MET A 429 -4.91 -3.53 16.80
N LEU A 430 -5.88 -3.41 17.73
CA LEU A 430 -5.60 -2.94 19.08
C LEU A 430 -4.73 -3.93 19.86
N LEU A 431 -4.96 -5.24 19.73
CA LEU A 431 -4.10 -6.27 20.34
C LEU A 431 -2.67 -6.17 19.80
N ALA A 432 -2.50 -6.07 18.48
CA ALA A 432 -1.18 -5.92 17.86
C ALA A 432 -0.39 -4.72 18.41
N ARG A 433 -1.07 -3.65 18.78
CA ARG A 433 -0.45 -2.42 19.31
C ARG A 433 -0.26 -2.41 20.83
N GLN A 434 -1.08 -3.14 21.59
CA GLN A 434 -1.15 -3.03 23.04
C GLN A 434 -0.53 -4.21 23.79
N GLU A 435 -0.51 -5.40 23.16
CA GLU A 435 -0.01 -6.59 23.83
C GLU A 435 1.52 -6.65 23.74
N LYS A 436 2.19 -6.58 24.90
CA LYS A 436 3.66 -6.63 24.99
C LYS A 436 4.25 -7.88 24.36
N ALA A 437 3.57 -9.00 24.45
CA ALA A 437 3.99 -10.23 23.78
C ALA A 437 4.08 -10.08 22.27
N VAL A 438 3.32 -9.14 21.66
CA VAL A 438 3.40 -8.80 20.23
C VAL A 438 4.43 -7.71 19.99
N THR A 439 4.36 -6.58 20.73
CA THR A 439 5.21 -5.39 20.47
C THR A 439 6.67 -5.60 20.83
N ASP A 440 6.96 -6.36 21.88
CA ASP A 440 8.31 -6.52 22.43
C ASP A 440 8.72 -8.00 22.57
N GLY A 441 7.78 -8.91 22.27
CA GLY A 441 7.95 -10.32 22.59
C GLY A 441 8.67 -11.15 21.52
N VAL A 442 9.04 -12.35 21.93
CA VAL A 442 9.66 -13.36 21.08
C VAL A 442 8.58 -14.16 20.37
N PHE A 443 8.79 -14.41 19.08
CA PHE A 443 7.96 -15.29 18.24
C PHE A 443 8.48 -16.72 18.24
N PHE A 444 7.57 -17.69 18.30
CA PHE A 444 7.89 -19.11 18.17
C PHE A 444 6.83 -19.82 17.32
N ASP A 445 7.22 -20.29 16.14
CA ASP A 445 6.36 -21.05 15.24
C ASP A 445 6.12 -22.47 15.76
N LEU A 446 4.87 -22.90 15.77
CA LEU A 446 4.48 -24.26 16.23
C LEU A 446 4.20 -25.22 15.07
N MET A 447 4.25 -24.78 13.81
CA MET A 447 3.81 -25.58 12.68
C MET A 447 4.67 -26.84 12.46
N TYR A 448 5.97 -26.77 12.75
CA TYR A 448 6.89 -27.90 12.52
C TYR A 448 6.58 -29.17 13.39
N VAL A 449 5.87 -29.00 14.52
CA VAL A 449 5.41 -30.11 15.37
C VAL A 449 3.91 -30.38 15.23
N ASN A 450 3.22 -29.62 14.37
CA ASN A 450 1.77 -29.68 14.19
C ASN A 450 1.40 -29.99 12.72
N GLY A 451 2.05 -30.98 12.11
CA GLY A 451 1.82 -31.34 10.72
C GLY A 451 0.38 -31.75 10.37
N HIS A 452 -0.47 -32.01 11.37
CA HIS A 452 -1.89 -32.28 11.20
C HIS A 452 -2.72 -31.00 11.04
N LEU A 453 -2.16 -29.82 11.31
CA LEU A 453 -2.81 -28.52 11.12
C LEU A 453 -2.68 -28.07 9.66
N GLU A 454 -3.46 -28.65 8.78
CA GLU A 454 -3.38 -28.35 7.34
C GLU A 454 -3.91 -26.96 7.02
N ARG A 455 -5.04 -26.57 7.66
CA ARG A 455 -5.74 -25.30 7.43
C ARG A 455 -5.74 -24.41 8.68
N GLN A 456 -4.98 -24.74 9.70
CA GLN A 456 -4.80 -23.93 10.88
C GLN A 456 -3.34 -23.51 10.98
N TYR A 457 -3.10 -22.28 11.44
CA TYR A 457 -1.75 -21.76 11.69
C TYR A 457 -1.60 -21.45 13.18
N ALA A 458 -0.56 -21.98 13.81
CA ALA A 458 -0.36 -21.87 15.25
C ALA A 458 1.03 -21.36 15.60
N PHE A 459 1.10 -20.42 16.54
CA PHE A 459 2.36 -19.87 17.05
C PHE A 459 2.24 -19.33 18.47
N LEU A 460 3.38 -19.08 19.11
CA LEU A 460 3.50 -18.44 20.41
C LEU A 460 4.14 -17.05 20.29
N ARG A 461 3.70 -16.15 21.17
CA ARG A 461 4.37 -14.89 21.46
C ARG A 461 4.61 -14.81 22.97
N TYR A 462 5.79 -14.38 23.40
CA TYR A 462 6.12 -14.32 24.83
C TYR A 462 6.89 -13.06 25.19
N ALA A 463 6.44 -12.35 26.19
CA ALA A 463 7.16 -11.25 26.83
C ALA A 463 6.74 -11.08 28.30
N GLU A 464 7.69 -10.80 29.18
CA GLU A 464 7.46 -10.34 30.56
C GLU A 464 6.47 -11.20 31.37
N GLY A 465 6.51 -12.52 31.24
CA GLY A 465 5.62 -13.45 31.97
C GLY A 465 4.22 -13.58 31.36
N GLU A 466 3.99 -13.06 30.18
CA GLU A 466 2.77 -13.21 29.40
C GLU A 466 3.04 -14.03 28.13
N LEU A 467 2.30 -15.11 27.96
CA LEU A 467 2.34 -15.97 26.77
C LEU A 467 1.04 -15.78 26.00
N LEU A 468 1.14 -15.52 24.71
CA LEU A 468 0.04 -15.65 23.79
C LEU A 468 0.19 -16.95 22.98
N LEU A 469 -0.85 -17.79 23.01
CA LEU A 469 -1.03 -18.88 22.06
C LEU A 469 -2.04 -18.42 21.02
N VAL A 470 -1.57 -18.22 19.81
CA VAL A 470 -2.40 -17.78 18.68
C VAL A 470 -2.63 -18.96 17.75
N VAL A 471 -3.89 -19.21 17.41
CA VAL A 471 -4.26 -20.27 16.46
C VAL A 471 -5.34 -19.74 15.54
N THR A 472 -5.10 -19.75 14.24
CA THR A 472 -6.05 -19.30 13.21
C THR A 472 -6.63 -20.48 12.45
N ASN A 473 -7.86 -20.33 11.95
CA ASN A 473 -8.58 -21.37 11.21
C ASN A 473 -9.07 -20.84 9.86
N PHE A 474 -8.45 -21.31 8.78
CA PHE A 474 -8.80 -20.96 7.39
C PHE A 474 -9.93 -21.84 6.81
N GLU A 475 -10.46 -22.82 7.58
CA GLU A 475 -11.59 -23.62 7.16
C GLU A 475 -12.92 -22.85 7.17
N ASP A 476 -13.83 -23.25 6.30
CA ASP A 476 -15.21 -22.76 6.28
C ASP A 476 -16.12 -23.45 7.33
N ARG A 477 -15.53 -24.20 8.26
CA ARG A 477 -16.20 -24.93 9.33
C ARG A 477 -15.48 -24.79 10.67
N ASP A 478 -16.19 -24.97 11.76
CA ASP A 478 -15.62 -25.06 13.09
C ASP A 478 -14.71 -26.31 13.20
N VAL A 479 -13.58 -26.14 13.86
CA VAL A 479 -12.59 -27.22 14.05
C VAL A 479 -12.26 -27.37 15.51
N VAL A 480 -12.24 -28.61 15.99
CA VAL A 480 -11.67 -28.98 17.29
C VAL A 480 -10.36 -29.70 17.03
N THR A 481 -9.28 -29.15 17.56
CA THR A 481 -7.93 -29.69 17.32
C THR A 481 -7.05 -29.60 18.57
N ASP A 482 -5.99 -30.40 18.56
CA ASP A 482 -4.94 -30.35 19.56
C ASP A 482 -3.75 -29.58 18.98
N VAL A 483 -3.25 -28.58 19.72
CA VAL A 483 -2.05 -27.82 19.35
C VAL A 483 -0.91 -28.28 20.23
N ASN A 484 0.07 -28.92 19.62
CA ASN A 484 1.26 -29.43 20.30
C ASN A 484 2.23 -28.31 20.62
N ILE A 485 2.79 -28.32 21.85
CA ILE A 485 3.82 -27.36 22.30
C ILE A 485 5.07 -28.18 22.67
N PRO A 486 6.15 -28.11 21.87
CA PRO A 486 7.33 -28.94 22.06
C PRO A 486 8.16 -28.49 23.27
N ALA A 487 8.94 -29.39 23.84
CA ALA A 487 9.89 -29.09 24.93
C ALA A 487 10.81 -27.91 24.54
N HIS A 488 11.24 -27.84 23.27
CA HIS A 488 12.08 -26.77 22.74
C HIS A 488 11.44 -25.37 22.90
N ALA A 489 10.12 -25.24 22.78
CA ALA A 489 9.44 -23.96 23.01
C ALA A 489 9.60 -23.48 24.46
N PHE A 490 9.52 -24.41 25.42
CA PHE A 490 9.72 -24.08 26.85
C PHE A 490 11.14 -23.60 27.12
N ASP A 491 12.12 -24.29 26.56
CA ASP A 491 13.54 -23.98 26.77
C ASP A 491 13.89 -22.64 26.07
N TYR A 492 13.41 -22.42 24.85
CA TYR A 492 13.66 -21.21 24.09
C TYR A 492 13.02 -19.97 24.70
N LEU A 493 11.76 -20.06 25.17
CA LEU A 493 11.02 -18.98 25.79
C LEU A 493 11.31 -18.83 27.30
N GLY A 494 12.03 -19.78 27.94
CA GLY A 494 12.31 -19.75 29.36
C GLY A 494 11.07 -19.95 30.25
N ILE A 495 10.05 -20.67 29.74
CA ILE A 495 8.79 -20.89 30.46
C ILE A 495 8.80 -22.27 31.16
N LYS A 496 7.96 -22.41 32.18
CA LYS A 496 7.86 -23.65 32.99
C LYS A 496 6.51 -24.32 32.75
N GLU A 497 6.49 -25.65 32.99
CA GLU A 497 5.25 -26.41 33.01
C GLU A 497 4.32 -25.90 34.12
N LYS A 498 3.04 -25.69 33.78
CA LYS A 498 2.06 -25.12 34.69
C LYS A 498 0.62 -25.42 34.23
N LYS A 499 -0.27 -25.66 35.20
CA LYS A 499 -1.71 -25.59 34.95
C LYS A 499 -2.14 -24.11 34.98
N VAL A 500 -2.82 -23.63 33.95
CA VAL A 500 -3.17 -22.22 33.76
C VAL A 500 -4.58 -22.08 33.24
N ILE A 501 -5.12 -20.88 33.36
CA ILE A 501 -6.36 -20.48 32.68
C ILE A 501 -5.97 -19.44 31.65
N GLY A 502 -6.12 -19.79 30.35
CA GLY A 502 -6.02 -18.84 29.26
C GLY A 502 -7.30 -18.06 29.10
N THR A 503 -7.19 -16.77 28.74
CA THR A 503 -8.31 -15.94 28.33
C THR A 503 -8.15 -15.59 26.86
N ASP A 504 -9.13 -15.93 26.04
CA ASP A 504 -9.15 -15.51 24.63
C ASP A 504 -9.40 -14.00 24.55
N LEU A 505 -8.47 -13.28 23.96
CA LEU A 505 -8.53 -11.82 23.88
C LEU A 505 -9.61 -11.33 22.91
N LEU A 506 -10.00 -12.15 21.93
CA LEU A 506 -11.04 -11.80 20.95
C LEU A 506 -12.46 -12.01 21.49
N THR A 507 -12.71 -13.14 22.20
CA THR A 507 -14.05 -13.53 22.65
C THR A 507 -14.27 -13.38 24.15
N LYS A 508 -13.19 -13.23 24.95
CA LYS A 508 -13.18 -13.24 26.43
C LYS A 508 -13.50 -14.60 27.04
N GLU A 509 -13.60 -15.65 26.24
CA GLU A 509 -13.73 -17.01 26.76
C GLU A 509 -12.52 -17.42 27.59
N LYS A 510 -12.73 -18.36 28.52
CA LYS A 510 -11.67 -18.93 29.36
C LYS A 510 -11.49 -20.41 29.07
N LEU A 511 -10.24 -20.85 29.02
CA LEU A 511 -9.87 -22.25 28.82
C LEU A 511 -8.86 -22.68 29.88
N ALA A 512 -9.17 -23.75 30.61
CA ALA A 512 -8.21 -24.40 31.49
C ALA A 512 -7.22 -25.22 30.63
N MET A 513 -5.93 -24.96 30.79
CA MET A 513 -4.85 -25.56 30.01
C MET A 513 -3.81 -26.16 30.94
N SER A 514 -3.18 -27.22 30.47
CA SER A 514 -1.98 -27.78 31.14
C SER A 514 -0.81 -27.60 30.17
N LEU A 515 0.00 -26.56 30.40
CA LEU A 515 1.21 -26.33 29.65
C LEU A 515 2.26 -27.39 30.11
N ARG A 516 2.64 -28.28 29.22
CA ARG A 516 3.62 -29.33 29.45
C ARG A 516 4.57 -29.41 28.25
N LYS A 517 5.82 -29.76 28.53
CA LYS A 517 6.80 -30.08 27.50
C LYS A 517 6.28 -31.28 26.69
N ASP A 518 6.30 -31.15 25.37
CA ASP A 518 5.75 -32.14 24.42
C ASP A 518 4.27 -32.50 24.67
N GLY A 519 3.54 -31.58 25.32
CA GLY A 519 2.11 -31.69 25.54
C GLY A 519 1.27 -30.97 24.46
N SER A 520 -0.05 -31.10 24.58
CA SER A 520 -0.97 -30.43 23.69
C SER A 520 -2.03 -29.60 24.43
N VAL A 521 -2.59 -28.61 23.73
CA VAL A 521 -3.74 -27.85 24.18
C VAL A 521 -4.88 -28.09 23.20
N ARG A 522 -5.97 -28.71 23.67
CA ARG A 522 -7.17 -28.96 22.89
C ARG A 522 -8.08 -27.75 22.91
N MET A 523 -8.55 -27.32 21.74
CA MET A 523 -9.44 -26.16 21.63
C MET A 523 -10.37 -26.26 20.42
N GLU A 524 -11.47 -25.52 20.50
CA GLU A 524 -12.37 -25.26 19.40
C GLU A 524 -12.05 -23.89 18.78
N ILE A 525 -11.98 -23.85 17.45
CA ILE A 525 -11.75 -22.63 16.68
C ILE A 525 -12.88 -22.51 15.66
N LYS A 526 -13.59 -21.40 15.68
CA LYS A 526 -14.70 -21.17 14.75
C LYS A 526 -14.19 -21.05 13.30
N ALA A 527 -15.10 -21.31 12.36
CA ALA A 527 -14.85 -21.13 10.94
C ALA A 527 -14.31 -19.73 10.66
N ARG A 528 -13.33 -19.60 9.77
CA ARG A 528 -12.80 -18.31 9.29
C ARG A 528 -12.44 -17.33 10.42
N SER A 529 -11.81 -17.83 11.49
CA SER A 529 -11.50 -17.05 12.68
C SER A 529 -10.16 -17.43 13.30
N GLY A 530 -9.90 -16.93 14.50
CA GLY A 530 -8.74 -17.30 15.30
C GLY A 530 -9.04 -17.25 16.79
N ARG A 531 -8.11 -17.80 17.58
CA ARG A 531 -8.05 -17.70 19.03
C ARG A 531 -6.74 -17.04 19.43
N VAL A 532 -6.81 -16.13 20.38
CA VAL A 532 -5.65 -15.43 20.95
C VAL A 532 -5.68 -15.61 22.44
N TRP A 533 -5.15 -16.76 22.90
CA TRP A 533 -5.15 -17.13 24.31
C TRP A 533 -4.04 -16.41 25.07
N LYS A 534 -4.39 -15.48 25.94
CA LYS A 534 -3.46 -14.82 26.87
C LYS A 534 -3.33 -15.65 28.13
N ILE A 535 -2.10 -16.01 28.49
CA ILE A 535 -1.75 -16.89 29.59
C ILE A 535 -0.71 -16.17 30.45
N LYS A 536 -0.94 -16.12 31.76
CA LYS A 536 0.05 -15.61 32.73
C LYS A 536 0.97 -16.77 33.17
N ILE A 537 2.25 -16.60 32.90
CA ILE A 537 3.29 -17.61 33.20
C ILE A 537 3.91 -17.37 34.58
#